data_266f7e915eb615e8b2279245fcfcaa2d
#
_entry.id   266f7e915eb615e8b2279245fcfcaa2d
#
_cell.length_a   1.000
_cell.length_b   1.000
_cell.length_c   1.000
_cell.angle_alpha   90.00
_cell.angle_beta   90.00
_cell.angle_gamma   90.00
#
_symmetry.space_group_name_H-M   'P 1'
#
loop_
_entity.id
_entity.type
_entity.pdbx_description
1 polymer ?
#
loop_
_entity_poly.entity_id
_entity_poly.type
_entity_poly.pdbx_seq_one_letter_code
_entity_poly.pdbx_strand_id
1 'polypeptide(L)'
;DGITTTFVSAENPQEFEDAIQENTKLVYFETFGNPNADLPDFEAITAIAHKHHLPVIVDNTFATPYLFRPLEHGADVVVESATKFIGGHGTTLGGVIVEGGNFNWAEVPGKFPTLTEPDPSYHGLNFYEALGGSAFVTRIRAILLRDTGATLSPFAAFLLLQGTETLSLRVERHVENALKVIDYLKTVPEVES
;
A
#
# COMPACT_ATOMS: atom_id res chain seq x y z
N ASP A 1 14.10 -15.41 2.30
CA ASP A 1 12.86 -15.61 3.06
C ASP A 1 11.86 -16.55 2.37
N GLY A 2 12.17 -17.07 1.17
CA GLY A 2 11.33 -18.02 0.44
C GLY A 2 10.12 -17.40 -0.26
N ILE A 3 10.05 -16.06 -0.35
CA ILE A 3 9.01 -15.35 -1.10
C ILE A 3 9.46 -15.19 -2.55
N THR A 4 8.57 -15.51 -3.48
CA THR A 4 8.75 -15.27 -4.91
C THR A 4 7.77 -14.22 -5.39
N THR A 5 8.17 -13.41 -6.37
CA THR A 5 7.33 -12.37 -6.96
C THR A 5 7.24 -12.58 -8.46
N THR A 6 6.02 -12.53 -8.99
CA THR A 6 5.76 -12.48 -10.44
C THR A 6 5.39 -11.05 -10.79
N PHE A 7 6.14 -10.44 -11.70
CA PHE A 7 5.86 -9.10 -12.20
C PHE A 7 4.92 -9.17 -13.41
N VAL A 8 3.92 -8.31 -13.43
CA VAL A 8 2.92 -8.19 -14.50
C VAL A 8 2.70 -6.71 -14.83
N SER A 9 2.14 -6.43 -16.01
CA SER A 9 1.82 -5.05 -16.38
C SER A 9 0.60 -4.54 -15.61
N ALA A 10 0.72 -3.36 -15.02
CA ALA A 10 -0.38 -2.70 -14.32
C ALA A 10 -1.51 -2.25 -15.29
N GLU A 11 -1.20 -2.09 -16.58
CA GLU A 11 -2.15 -1.67 -17.61
C GLU A 11 -3.07 -2.80 -18.11
N ASN A 12 -2.72 -4.06 -17.79
CA ASN A 12 -3.47 -5.22 -18.24
C ASN A 12 -3.94 -6.08 -17.06
N PRO A 13 -5.17 -5.89 -16.56
CA PRO A 13 -5.70 -6.69 -15.45
C PRO A 13 -5.68 -8.21 -15.70
N GLN A 14 -5.79 -8.65 -16.96
CA GLN A 14 -5.77 -10.07 -17.30
C GLN A 14 -4.43 -10.74 -16.93
N GLU A 15 -3.32 -10.01 -16.99
CA GLU A 15 -2.02 -10.56 -16.59
C GLU A 15 -1.97 -10.88 -15.09
N PHE A 16 -2.72 -10.15 -14.25
CA PHE A 16 -2.86 -10.50 -12.84
C PHE A 16 -3.61 -11.82 -12.67
N GLU A 17 -4.74 -12.01 -13.37
CA GLU A 17 -5.50 -13.27 -13.33
C GLU A 17 -4.63 -14.45 -13.77
N ASP A 18 -3.90 -14.30 -14.88
CA ASP A 18 -3.05 -15.36 -15.46
C ASP A 18 -1.83 -15.70 -14.59
N ALA A 19 -1.35 -14.75 -13.79
CA ALA A 19 -0.20 -14.93 -12.91
C ALA A 19 -0.54 -15.57 -11.55
N ILE A 20 -1.82 -15.61 -11.17
CA ILE A 20 -2.24 -16.18 -9.89
C ILE A 20 -2.02 -17.69 -9.88
N GLN A 21 -1.38 -18.19 -8.83
CA GLN A 21 -1.09 -19.60 -8.59
C GLN A 21 -1.70 -20.02 -7.23
N GLU A 22 -1.74 -21.33 -6.98
CA GLU A 22 -2.26 -21.89 -5.72
C GLU A 22 -1.54 -21.31 -4.48
N ASN A 23 -0.24 -21.07 -4.58
CA ASN A 23 0.58 -20.52 -3.51
C ASN A 23 0.62 -18.99 -3.47
N THR A 24 -0.09 -18.28 -4.35
CA THR A 24 -0.18 -16.82 -4.30
C THR A 24 -0.82 -16.36 -3.00
N LYS A 25 -0.22 -15.36 -2.36
CA LYS A 25 -0.66 -14.85 -1.04
C LYS A 25 -1.25 -13.46 -1.08
N LEU A 26 -0.85 -12.63 -2.05
CA LEU A 26 -1.36 -11.27 -2.17
C LEU A 26 -1.14 -10.72 -3.58
N VAL A 27 -1.86 -9.65 -3.88
CA VAL A 27 -1.61 -8.76 -5.02
C VAL A 27 -1.09 -7.44 -4.48
N TYR A 28 -0.03 -6.93 -5.10
CA TYR A 28 0.62 -5.68 -4.71
C TYR A 28 0.86 -4.81 -5.93
N PHE A 29 0.48 -3.53 -5.85
CA PHE A 29 0.79 -2.54 -6.88
C PHE A 29 0.82 -1.12 -6.29
N GLU A 30 1.34 -0.17 -7.07
CA GLU A 30 1.34 1.26 -6.74
C GLU A 30 0.13 1.96 -7.36
N THR A 31 -0.43 2.96 -6.68
CA THR A 31 -1.50 3.81 -7.24
C THR A 31 -1.02 4.54 -8.49
N PHE A 32 0.23 5.01 -8.49
CA PHE A 32 0.95 5.54 -9.64
C PHE A 32 2.29 4.83 -9.74
N GLY A 33 2.56 4.20 -10.86
CA GLY A 33 3.83 3.52 -11.11
C GLY A 33 5.00 4.52 -11.18
N ASN A 34 6.13 4.16 -10.58
CA ASN A 34 7.36 4.94 -10.66
C ASN A 34 8.44 4.10 -11.42
N PRO A 35 8.97 4.54 -12.59
CA PRO A 35 8.96 5.94 -13.09
C PRO A 35 7.89 6.27 -14.14
N ASN A 36 7.15 5.30 -14.66
CA ASN A 36 6.36 5.46 -15.89
C ASN A 36 5.03 6.21 -15.67
N ALA A 37 4.62 6.42 -14.40
CA ALA A 37 3.32 6.98 -14.04
C ALA A 37 2.12 6.14 -14.54
N ASP A 38 2.31 4.82 -14.67
CA ASP A 38 1.28 3.87 -15.06
C ASP A 38 0.11 3.93 -14.06
N LEU A 39 -1.10 3.93 -14.60
CA LEU A 39 -2.34 3.91 -13.82
C LEU A 39 -2.99 2.53 -13.95
N PRO A 40 -3.01 1.73 -12.87
CA PRO A 40 -3.70 0.44 -12.90
C PRO A 40 -5.22 0.62 -12.99
N ASP A 41 -5.92 -0.31 -13.66
CA ASP A 41 -7.37 -0.46 -13.51
C ASP A 41 -7.65 -1.04 -12.13
N PHE A 42 -7.83 -0.15 -11.17
CA PHE A 42 -7.87 -0.46 -9.75
C PHE A 42 -9.02 -1.42 -9.42
N GLU A 43 -10.22 -1.12 -9.89
CA GLU A 43 -11.41 -1.91 -9.63
C GLU A 43 -11.32 -3.30 -10.27
N ALA A 44 -10.79 -3.40 -11.49
CA ALA A 44 -10.61 -4.69 -12.15
C ALA A 44 -9.60 -5.57 -11.43
N ILE A 45 -8.44 -5.01 -11.02
CA ILE A 45 -7.39 -5.76 -10.33
C ILE A 45 -7.87 -6.20 -8.94
N THR A 46 -8.55 -5.33 -8.19
CA THR A 46 -9.09 -5.69 -6.86
C THR A 46 -10.16 -6.78 -6.98
N ALA A 47 -11.05 -6.70 -7.98
CA ALA A 47 -12.04 -7.72 -8.22
C ALA A 47 -11.42 -9.09 -8.55
N ILE A 48 -10.36 -9.11 -9.36
CA ILE A 48 -9.60 -10.34 -9.67
C ILE A 48 -8.98 -10.91 -8.39
N ALA A 49 -8.28 -10.11 -7.60
CA ALA A 49 -7.65 -10.56 -6.37
C ALA A 49 -8.67 -11.16 -5.39
N HIS A 50 -9.77 -10.46 -5.16
CA HIS A 50 -10.81 -10.92 -4.22
C HIS A 50 -11.54 -12.18 -4.71
N LYS A 51 -11.74 -12.35 -6.02
CA LYS A 51 -12.26 -13.60 -6.60
C LYS A 51 -11.41 -14.82 -6.21
N HIS A 52 -10.10 -14.63 -6.04
CA HIS A 52 -9.14 -15.66 -5.63
C HIS A 52 -8.82 -15.64 -4.12
N HIS A 53 -9.60 -14.91 -3.32
CA HIS A 53 -9.40 -14.75 -1.88
C HIS A 53 -7.97 -14.26 -1.55
N LEU A 54 -7.49 -13.28 -2.32
CA LEU A 54 -6.19 -12.63 -2.13
C LEU A 54 -6.40 -11.21 -1.63
N PRO A 55 -5.69 -10.78 -0.58
CA PRO A 55 -5.69 -9.39 -0.17
C PRO A 55 -4.95 -8.53 -1.20
N VAL A 56 -5.42 -7.30 -1.35
CA VAL A 56 -4.81 -6.27 -2.18
C VAL A 56 -4.08 -5.27 -1.27
N ILE A 57 -2.77 -5.18 -1.46
CA ILE A 57 -1.92 -4.19 -0.79
C ILE A 57 -1.48 -3.15 -1.81
N VAL A 58 -1.72 -1.88 -1.51
CA VAL A 58 -1.43 -0.78 -2.43
C VAL A 58 -0.43 0.19 -1.81
N ASP A 59 0.62 0.49 -2.54
CA ASP A 59 1.49 1.62 -2.21
C ASP A 59 0.88 2.91 -2.77
N ASN A 60 0.45 3.78 -1.87
CA ASN A 60 -0.21 5.03 -2.20
C ASN A 60 0.70 6.26 -2.00
N THR A 61 2.00 6.04 -1.94
CA THR A 61 2.99 7.08 -1.62
C THR A 61 2.88 8.29 -2.56
N PHE A 62 2.68 8.06 -3.86
CA PHE A 62 2.61 9.14 -4.85
C PHE A 62 1.29 9.92 -4.81
N ALA A 63 0.17 9.21 -4.76
CA ALA A 63 -1.14 9.85 -4.72
C ALA A 63 -1.42 10.53 -3.38
N THR A 64 -0.89 9.98 -2.30
CA THR A 64 -1.20 10.36 -0.93
C THR A 64 -2.70 10.18 -0.60
N PRO A 65 -3.12 10.15 0.66
CA PRO A 65 -4.54 10.05 1.00
C PRO A 65 -5.34 11.31 0.62
N TYR A 66 -4.67 12.34 0.12
CA TYR A 66 -5.32 13.55 -0.38
C TYR A 66 -5.90 13.37 -1.78
N LEU A 67 -5.13 12.78 -2.72
CA LEU A 67 -5.61 12.58 -4.10
C LEU A 67 -6.42 11.30 -4.27
N PHE A 68 -6.03 10.22 -3.59
CA PHE A 68 -6.67 8.93 -3.74
C PHE A 68 -6.66 8.14 -2.44
N ARG A 69 -7.76 7.47 -2.15
CA ARG A 69 -7.94 6.64 -0.94
C ARG A 69 -8.23 5.19 -1.32
N PRO A 70 -7.19 4.36 -1.50
CA PRO A 70 -7.33 3.00 -2.04
C PRO A 70 -8.32 2.11 -1.30
N LEU A 71 -8.48 2.29 0.02
CA LEU A 71 -9.45 1.52 0.82
C LEU A 71 -10.91 1.75 0.40
N GLU A 72 -11.23 2.90 -0.19
CA GLU A 72 -12.56 3.22 -0.71
C GLU A 72 -12.82 2.56 -2.08
N HIS A 73 -11.75 2.00 -2.70
CA HIS A 73 -11.77 1.38 -4.02
C HIS A 73 -11.44 -0.12 -3.99
N GLY A 74 -11.42 -0.74 -2.83
CA GLY A 74 -11.26 -2.20 -2.70
C GLY A 74 -9.89 -2.68 -2.26
N ALA A 75 -8.91 -1.80 -2.00
CA ALA A 75 -7.69 -2.22 -1.32
C ALA A 75 -7.99 -2.68 0.10
N ASP A 76 -7.25 -3.68 0.58
CA ASP A 76 -7.39 -4.20 1.93
C ASP A 76 -6.37 -3.59 2.89
N VAL A 77 -5.19 -3.29 2.36
CA VAL A 77 -4.10 -2.64 3.09
C VAL A 77 -3.46 -1.57 2.21
N VAL A 78 -3.19 -0.42 2.79
CA VAL A 78 -2.43 0.66 2.16
C VAL A 78 -1.10 0.84 2.86
N VAL A 79 -0.05 0.96 2.09
CA VAL A 79 1.28 1.34 2.58
C VAL A 79 1.69 2.67 1.96
N GLU A 80 2.40 3.47 2.71
CA GLU A 80 2.90 4.77 2.25
C GLU A 80 4.27 5.06 2.82
N SER A 81 5.16 5.53 1.99
CA SER A 81 6.41 6.14 2.46
C SER A 81 6.12 7.53 2.98
N ALA A 82 5.95 7.67 4.28
CA ALA A 82 5.76 8.97 4.92
C ALA A 82 6.99 9.91 4.74
N THR A 83 8.14 9.34 4.39
CA THR A 83 9.36 10.04 3.98
C THR A 83 9.13 11.02 2.83
N LYS A 84 8.20 10.71 1.92
CA LYS A 84 7.96 11.44 0.67
C LYS A 84 6.96 12.58 0.89
N PHE A 85 5.82 12.56 0.26
CA PHE A 85 4.86 13.68 0.27
C PHE A 85 4.23 13.95 1.63
N ILE A 86 4.00 12.90 2.46
CA ILE A 86 3.43 13.08 3.81
C ILE A 86 4.35 13.99 4.63
N GLY A 87 5.63 13.64 4.78
CA GLY A 87 6.61 14.47 5.48
C GLY A 87 6.97 15.73 4.71
N GLY A 88 7.10 15.64 3.39
CA GLY A 88 7.28 16.74 2.47
C GLY A 88 8.67 17.40 2.43
N HIS A 89 9.60 16.99 3.28
CA HIS A 89 10.90 17.64 3.44
C HIS A 89 12.11 16.68 3.30
N GLY A 90 11.88 15.37 3.34
CA GLY A 90 12.95 14.38 3.30
C GLY A 90 13.90 14.42 4.51
N THR A 91 13.47 15.03 5.61
CA THR A 91 14.29 15.22 6.82
C THR A 91 14.29 13.99 7.72
N THR A 92 13.36 13.07 7.54
CA THR A 92 13.28 11.83 8.30
C THR A 92 12.66 10.71 7.47
N LEU A 93 13.05 9.48 7.76
CA LEU A 93 12.47 8.29 7.15
C LEU A 93 11.29 7.80 8.00
N GLY A 94 10.25 7.34 7.33
CA GLY A 94 9.11 6.74 7.98
C GLY A 94 8.14 6.13 6.98
N GLY A 95 7.26 5.27 7.48
CA GLY A 95 6.20 4.66 6.70
C GLY A 95 4.92 4.57 7.50
N VAL A 96 3.83 4.37 6.79
CA VAL A 96 2.50 4.14 7.35
C VAL A 96 1.92 2.88 6.72
N ILE A 97 1.28 2.05 7.54
CA ILE A 97 0.50 0.89 7.10
C ILE A 97 -0.90 1.06 7.66
N VAL A 98 -1.89 1.02 6.78
CA VAL A 98 -3.32 1.17 7.15
C VAL A 98 -4.06 -0.07 6.68
N GLU A 99 -4.69 -0.78 7.60
CA GLU A 99 -5.56 -1.91 7.31
C GLU A 99 -7.02 -1.43 7.19
N GLY A 100 -7.72 -1.85 6.13
CA GLY A 100 -9.12 -1.50 5.89
C GLY A 100 -10.09 -2.24 6.82
N GLY A 101 -9.68 -3.39 7.33
CA GLY A 101 -10.44 -4.20 8.28
C GLY A 101 -11.56 -5.05 7.68
N ASN A 102 -11.72 -5.05 6.37
CA ASN A 102 -12.81 -5.73 5.66
C ASN A 102 -12.41 -7.10 5.08
N PHE A 103 -11.12 -7.37 4.93
CA PHE A 103 -10.65 -8.64 4.35
C PHE A 103 -10.84 -9.81 5.32
N ASN A 104 -11.43 -10.90 4.82
CA ASN A 104 -11.63 -12.12 5.60
C ASN A 104 -10.40 -13.03 5.54
N TRP A 105 -9.46 -12.85 6.46
CA TRP A 105 -8.21 -13.62 6.51
C TRP A 105 -8.44 -15.13 6.74
N ALA A 106 -9.60 -15.53 7.29
CA ALA A 106 -9.93 -16.93 7.61
C ALA A 106 -10.77 -17.61 6.53
N GLU A 107 -11.13 -16.96 5.43
CA GLU A 107 -12.03 -17.52 4.42
C GLU A 107 -11.49 -18.79 3.78
N VAL A 108 -10.18 -18.84 3.53
CA VAL A 108 -9.51 -20.04 3.03
C VAL A 108 -8.63 -20.64 4.14
N PRO A 109 -9.02 -21.76 4.73
CA PRO A 109 -8.27 -22.38 5.81
C PRO A 109 -6.80 -22.64 5.44
N GLY A 110 -5.88 -22.30 6.32
CA GLY A 110 -4.44 -22.51 6.12
C GLY A 110 -3.76 -21.56 5.11
N LYS A 111 -4.51 -20.65 4.47
CA LYS A 111 -3.92 -19.70 3.53
C LYS A 111 -3.05 -18.64 4.24
N PHE A 112 -3.50 -18.17 5.41
CA PHE A 112 -2.81 -17.15 6.21
C PHE A 112 -2.59 -17.63 7.66
N PRO A 113 -1.84 -18.73 7.88
CA PRO A 113 -1.73 -19.35 9.20
C PRO A 113 -1.19 -18.44 10.27
N THR A 114 -0.29 -17.51 9.92
CA THR A 114 0.28 -16.53 10.85
C THR A 114 -0.73 -15.53 11.43
N LEU A 115 -1.91 -15.42 10.84
CA LEU A 115 -3.00 -14.58 11.32
C LEU A 115 -4.14 -15.41 11.91
N THR A 116 -4.38 -16.60 11.37
CA THR A 116 -5.59 -17.40 11.62
C THR A 116 -5.36 -18.65 12.47
N GLU A 117 -4.10 -18.90 12.87
CA GLU A 117 -3.74 -20.00 13.77
C GLU A 117 -3.05 -19.47 15.03
N PRO A 118 -2.98 -20.27 16.11
CA PRO A 118 -2.29 -19.89 17.34
C PRO A 118 -0.81 -19.58 17.08
N ASP A 119 -0.37 -18.37 17.34
CA ASP A 119 1.02 -17.93 17.16
C ASP A 119 1.86 -18.28 18.39
N PRO A 120 2.81 -19.23 18.32
CA PRO A 120 3.62 -19.64 19.45
C PRO A 120 4.55 -18.53 19.94
N SER A 121 4.92 -17.56 19.09
CA SER A 121 5.77 -16.42 19.47
C SER A 121 5.01 -15.37 20.27
N TYR A 122 3.67 -15.45 20.30
CA TYR A 122 2.80 -14.52 21.03
C TYR A 122 1.78 -15.27 21.91
N HIS A 123 2.26 -16.18 22.76
CA HIS A 123 1.46 -16.90 23.76
C HIS A 123 0.32 -17.75 23.21
N GLY A 124 0.40 -18.17 21.95
CA GLY A 124 -0.65 -18.95 21.29
C GLY A 124 -1.87 -18.13 20.85
N LEU A 125 -1.74 -16.81 20.74
CA LEU A 125 -2.83 -15.95 20.27
C LEU A 125 -3.14 -16.22 18.79
N ASN A 126 -4.42 -16.45 18.48
CA ASN A 126 -4.94 -16.33 17.12
C ASN A 126 -5.34 -14.87 16.89
N PHE A 127 -4.54 -14.16 16.08
CA PHE A 127 -4.72 -12.72 15.90
C PHE A 127 -6.06 -12.38 15.27
N TYR A 128 -6.49 -13.12 14.26
CA TYR A 128 -7.75 -12.81 13.56
C TYR A 128 -8.98 -13.11 14.42
N GLU A 129 -8.97 -14.22 15.15
CA GLU A 129 -10.05 -14.56 16.08
C GLU A 129 -10.20 -13.52 17.19
N ALA A 130 -9.08 -13.00 17.70
CA ALA A 130 -9.08 -12.04 18.81
C ALA A 130 -9.37 -10.61 18.40
N LEU A 131 -8.97 -10.20 17.17
CA LEU A 131 -8.88 -8.79 16.78
C LEU A 131 -9.63 -8.46 15.49
N GLY A 132 -10.12 -9.46 14.74
CA GLY A 132 -10.87 -9.25 13.51
C GLY A 132 -10.13 -8.38 12.50
N GLY A 133 -10.77 -7.31 12.07
CA GLY A 133 -10.26 -6.39 11.05
C GLY A 133 -9.04 -5.54 11.43
N SER A 134 -8.44 -5.75 12.60
CA SER A 134 -7.15 -5.13 12.98
C SER A 134 -6.04 -6.16 13.21
N ALA A 135 -6.25 -7.39 12.79
CA ALA A 135 -5.33 -8.50 13.03
C ALA A 135 -3.98 -8.30 12.32
N PHE A 136 -3.99 -7.86 11.10
CA PHE A 136 -2.79 -7.70 10.27
C PHE A 136 -1.84 -6.65 10.86
N VAL A 137 -2.30 -5.43 11.07
CA VAL A 137 -1.48 -4.35 11.62
C VAL A 137 -1.08 -4.61 13.07
N THR A 138 -1.96 -5.26 13.86
CA THR A 138 -1.62 -5.61 15.24
C THR A 138 -0.52 -6.66 15.30
N ARG A 139 -0.57 -7.67 14.42
CA ARG A 139 0.49 -8.67 14.35
C ARG A 139 1.82 -8.06 13.91
N ILE A 140 1.81 -7.16 12.93
CA ILE A 140 3.02 -6.42 12.55
C ILE A 140 3.62 -5.70 13.76
N ARG A 141 2.80 -5.00 14.55
CA ARG A 141 3.26 -4.29 15.75
C ARG A 141 3.75 -5.22 16.86
N ALA A 142 2.99 -6.28 17.13
CA ALA A 142 3.25 -7.20 18.25
C ALA A 142 4.47 -8.09 18.02
N ILE A 143 4.79 -8.42 16.78
CA ILE A 143 5.85 -9.35 16.42
C ILE A 143 6.95 -8.64 15.61
N LEU A 144 6.67 -8.23 14.38
CA LEU A 144 7.71 -7.72 13.48
C LEU A 144 8.35 -6.44 14.01
N LEU A 145 7.56 -5.46 14.40
CA LEU A 145 8.05 -4.19 14.92
C LEU A 145 8.82 -4.38 16.24
N ARG A 146 8.27 -5.22 17.14
CA ARG A 146 8.90 -5.54 18.42
C ARG A 146 10.24 -6.24 18.22
N ASP A 147 10.30 -7.26 17.36
CA ASP A 147 11.46 -8.13 17.23
C ASP A 147 12.58 -7.48 16.40
N THR A 148 12.22 -6.67 15.40
CA THR A 148 13.20 -5.93 14.57
C THR A 148 13.63 -4.60 15.19
N GLY A 149 12.82 -4.05 16.09
CA GLY A 149 13.06 -2.73 16.68
C GLY A 149 12.89 -1.56 15.70
N ALA A 150 12.27 -1.78 14.53
CA ALA A 150 12.09 -0.77 13.49
C ALA A 150 11.00 0.26 13.83
N THR A 151 10.98 0.73 15.08
CA THR A 151 10.01 1.70 15.56
C THR A 151 10.42 3.14 15.24
N LEU A 152 9.43 3.95 14.88
CA LEU A 152 9.64 5.36 14.60
C LEU A 152 9.96 6.13 15.91
N SER A 153 11.00 6.98 15.90
CA SER A 153 11.28 7.83 17.05
C SER A 153 10.19 8.89 17.24
N PRO A 154 9.91 9.34 18.47
CA PRO A 154 8.93 10.40 18.71
C PRO A 154 9.25 11.69 17.95
N PHE A 155 10.52 12.04 17.79
CA PHE A 155 10.93 13.23 17.03
C PHE A 155 10.66 13.06 15.53
N ALA A 156 10.96 11.90 14.96
CA ALA A 156 10.60 11.60 13.56
C ALA A 156 9.09 11.64 13.35
N ALA A 157 8.30 11.08 14.28
CA ALA A 157 6.85 11.15 14.24
C ALA A 157 6.35 12.60 14.27
N PHE A 158 6.93 13.44 15.11
CA PHE A 158 6.60 14.88 15.17
C PHE A 158 6.87 15.58 13.84
N LEU A 159 8.03 15.35 13.21
CA LEU A 159 8.34 15.95 11.90
C LEU A 159 7.37 15.50 10.81
N LEU A 160 7.00 14.22 10.79
CA LEU A 160 6.04 13.70 9.81
C LEU A 160 4.64 14.27 10.06
N LEU A 161 4.20 14.40 11.30
CA LEU A 161 2.92 15.03 11.66
C LEU A 161 2.87 16.50 11.23
N GLN A 162 3.95 17.26 11.42
CA GLN A 162 4.03 18.62 10.90
C GLN A 162 3.86 18.68 9.38
N GLY A 163 4.42 17.69 8.65
CA GLY A 163 4.24 17.57 7.20
C GLY A 163 2.78 17.38 6.79
N THR A 164 1.97 16.69 7.61
CA THR A 164 0.56 16.47 7.28
C THR A 164 -0.28 17.73 7.29
N GLU A 165 0.09 18.74 8.09
CA GLU A 165 -0.64 20.01 8.20
C GLU A 165 -0.73 20.76 6.86
N THR A 166 0.28 20.62 6.01
CA THR A 166 0.34 21.29 4.71
C THR A 166 0.21 20.33 3.53
N LEU A 167 -0.07 19.06 3.77
CA LEU A 167 -0.09 18.03 2.73
C LEU A 167 -1.03 18.40 1.57
N SER A 168 -2.27 18.77 1.87
CA SER A 168 -3.27 19.13 0.87
C SER A 168 -2.81 20.32 0.01
N LEU A 169 -2.32 21.37 0.66
CA LEU A 169 -1.83 22.58 -0.02
C LEU A 169 -0.64 22.28 -0.95
N ARG A 170 0.28 21.43 -0.50
CA ARG A 170 1.46 21.07 -1.29
C ARG A 170 1.08 20.20 -2.48
N VAL A 171 0.26 19.18 -2.26
CA VAL A 171 -0.16 18.26 -3.32
C VAL A 171 -1.00 18.98 -4.37
N GLU A 172 -1.95 19.82 -3.95
CA GLU A 172 -2.72 20.65 -4.86
C GLU A 172 -1.82 21.52 -5.75
N ARG A 173 -0.81 22.16 -5.15
CA ARG A 173 0.17 22.97 -5.90
C ARG A 173 1.04 22.10 -6.82
N HIS A 174 1.41 20.90 -6.42
CA HIS A 174 2.15 19.98 -7.30
C HIS A 174 1.33 19.61 -8.53
N VAL A 175 0.05 19.27 -8.36
CA VAL A 175 -0.86 18.98 -9.48
C VAL A 175 -1.00 20.17 -10.41
N GLU A 176 -1.27 21.36 -9.86
CA GLU A 176 -1.37 22.61 -10.64
C GLU A 176 -0.10 22.86 -11.47
N ASN A 177 1.07 22.71 -10.84
CA ASN A 177 2.34 22.93 -11.52
C ASN A 177 2.64 21.86 -12.57
N ALA A 178 2.31 20.58 -12.29
CA ALA A 178 2.49 19.49 -13.23
C ALA A 178 1.67 19.74 -14.52
N LEU A 179 0.41 20.14 -14.39
CA LEU A 179 -0.43 20.47 -15.53
C LEU A 179 0.15 21.61 -16.38
N LYS A 180 0.65 22.67 -15.74
CA LYS A 180 1.31 23.78 -16.46
C LYS A 180 2.57 23.34 -17.20
N VAL A 181 3.36 22.45 -16.60
CA VAL A 181 4.56 21.91 -17.24
C VAL A 181 4.17 21.02 -18.43
N ILE A 182 3.16 20.16 -18.28
CA ILE A 182 2.64 19.34 -19.37
C ILE A 182 2.17 20.21 -20.53
N ASP A 183 1.38 21.25 -20.26
CA ASP A 183 0.88 22.17 -21.29
C ASP A 183 2.02 22.87 -22.02
N TYR A 184 3.07 23.26 -21.30
CA TYR A 184 4.27 23.82 -21.93
C TYR A 184 5.01 22.79 -22.79
N LEU A 185 5.25 21.59 -22.26
CA LEU A 185 5.98 20.53 -22.96
C LEU A 185 5.30 20.11 -24.27
N LYS A 186 3.98 20.09 -24.32
CA LYS A 186 3.20 19.85 -25.55
C LYS A 186 3.47 20.88 -26.66
N THR A 187 4.04 22.04 -26.33
CA THR A 187 4.39 23.07 -27.31
C THR A 187 5.83 22.98 -27.79
N VAL A 188 6.65 22.13 -27.22
CA VAL A 188 8.06 21.95 -27.50
C VAL A 188 8.26 20.88 -28.59
N PRO A 189 8.77 21.23 -29.79
CA PRO A 189 8.85 20.29 -30.91
C PRO A 189 9.76 19.09 -30.70
N GLU A 190 10.69 19.18 -29.76
CA GLU A 190 11.64 18.12 -29.42
C GLU A 190 11.06 17.09 -28.42
N VAL A 191 9.88 17.33 -27.89
CA VAL A 191 9.18 16.42 -26.97
C VAL A 191 8.23 15.54 -27.78
N GLU A 192 8.49 14.25 -27.79
CA GLU A 192 7.59 13.23 -28.33
C GLU A 192 6.53 12.90 -27.28
N SER A 193 5.27 12.71 -27.73
CA SER A 193 4.13 12.38 -26.86
C SER A 193 4.13 10.90 -26.47
#